data_6ce999713bb97246fe23fabd3c5c4c05
#
_entry.id   6ce999713bb97246fe23fabd3c5c4c05
#
_cell.length_a   1.000
_cell.length_b   1.000
_cell.length_c   1.000
_cell.angle_alpha   90.00
_cell.angle_beta   90.00
_cell.angle_gamma   90.00
#
_symmetry.space_group_name_H-M   'P 1'
#
loop_
_entity.id
_entity.type
_entity.pdbx_description
1 polymer ?
#
loop_
_entity_poly.entity_id
_entity_poly.type
_entity_poly.pdbx_seq_one_letter_code
_entity_poly.pdbx_strand_id
1 'polypeptide(L)'
;MLGPDDFRRVMSHFATGVTIITAWDAENRPTGLTASSFTSVSLHPPLILVCVSQKAQSYPAIKAAGRFAVNILCQGQEAASRRFATSTSAPGEDKFAGLEYRPGQLGLPVLPDALAQLECTVVHAYPGGDHTIFVAQVESGEWSGDAGKEPLLYFGGKYSRLHS
;
A
#
# COMPACT_ATOMS: atom_id res chain seq x y z
N MET A 1 9.83 24.64 14.11
CA MET A 1 9.17 23.47 13.47
C MET A 1 9.84 23.24 12.12
N LEU A 2 10.15 22.00 11.77
CA LEU A 2 10.78 21.65 10.49
C LEU A 2 9.80 21.89 9.33
N GLY A 3 10.28 22.50 8.23
CA GLY A 3 9.45 22.69 7.03
C GLY A 3 9.16 21.37 6.30
N PRO A 4 8.06 21.32 5.49
CA PRO A 4 7.67 20.11 4.79
C PRO A 4 8.75 19.51 3.87
N ASP A 5 9.51 20.33 3.19
CA ASP A 5 10.54 19.88 2.25
C ASP A 5 11.78 19.33 2.98
N ASP A 6 12.19 19.95 4.07
CA ASP A 6 13.27 19.44 4.92
C ASP A 6 12.83 18.13 5.61
N PHE A 7 11.58 18.05 6.06
CA PHE A 7 11.03 16.82 6.61
C PHE A 7 11.08 15.67 5.58
N ARG A 8 10.61 15.90 4.35
CA ARG A 8 10.69 14.91 3.27
C ARG A 8 12.13 14.49 2.99
N ARG A 9 13.06 15.46 2.98
CA ARG A 9 14.49 15.19 2.76
C ARG A 9 15.05 14.30 3.85
N VAL A 10 14.79 14.59 5.11
CA VAL A 10 15.23 13.75 6.23
C VAL A 10 14.64 12.36 6.13
N MET A 11 13.31 12.27 5.95
CA MET A 11 12.61 10.96 5.88
C MET A 11 13.02 10.12 4.67
N SER A 12 13.46 10.74 3.58
CA SER A 12 13.95 10.00 2.40
C SER A 12 15.19 9.16 2.67
N HIS A 13 15.92 9.41 3.77
CA HIS A 13 17.07 8.62 4.19
C HIS A 13 16.70 7.34 4.93
N PHE A 14 15.41 7.15 5.22
CA PHE A 14 14.91 5.89 5.77
C PHE A 14 14.46 5.00 4.62
N ALA A 15 15.28 4.00 4.28
CA ALA A 15 14.97 3.06 3.21
C ALA A 15 13.76 2.20 3.58
N THR A 16 12.80 2.08 2.67
CA THR A 16 11.60 1.27 2.88
C THR A 16 11.38 0.30 1.73
N GLY A 17 10.60 -0.76 1.99
CA GLY A 17 9.86 -1.43 0.94
C GLY A 17 8.77 -0.53 0.36
N VAL A 18 8.08 -1.03 -0.64
CA VAL A 18 6.96 -0.33 -1.29
C VAL A 18 5.75 -1.25 -1.29
N THR A 19 4.59 -0.70 -0.93
CA THR A 19 3.32 -1.43 -0.98
C THR A 19 2.30 -0.70 -1.84
N ILE A 20 1.36 -1.45 -2.39
CA ILE A 20 0.08 -0.92 -2.90
C ILE A 20 -1.02 -1.41 -1.98
N ILE A 21 -1.75 -0.48 -1.39
CA ILE A 21 -2.95 -0.76 -0.61
C ILE A 21 -4.13 -0.78 -1.58
N THR A 22 -4.94 -1.82 -1.53
CA THR A 22 -6.07 -2.01 -2.45
C THR A 22 -7.37 -2.28 -1.69
N ALA A 23 -8.49 -1.82 -2.24
CA ALA A 23 -9.82 -2.03 -1.69
C ALA A 23 -10.87 -1.99 -2.81
N TRP A 24 -12.10 -2.37 -2.50
CA TRP A 24 -13.26 -2.12 -3.36
C TRP A 24 -13.91 -0.80 -2.99
N ASP A 25 -14.31 -0.02 -3.98
CA ASP A 25 -15.15 1.16 -3.78
C ASP A 25 -16.64 0.77 -3.64
N ALA A 26 -17.51 1.76 -3.46
CA ALA A 26 -18.95 1.54 -3.28
C ALA A 26 -19.63 0.91 -4.52
N GLU A 27 -19.03 1.05 -5.69
CA GLU A 27 -19.51 0.48 -6.96
C GLU A 27 -18.81 -0.86 -7.32
N ASN A 28 -18.14 -1.50 -6.34
CA ASN A 28 -17.35 -2.71 -6.54
C ASN A 28 -16.25 -2.59 -7.63
N ARG A 29 -15.68 -1.40 -7.78
CA ARG A 29 -14.50 -1.20 -8.63
C ARG A 29 -13.24 -1.24 -7.75
N PRO A 30 -12.14 -1.83 -8.22
CA PRO A 30 -10.92 -1.84 -7.46
C PRO A 30 -10.31 -0.43 -7.39
N THR A 31 -9.84 -0.06 -6.22
CA THR A 31 -9.15 1.22 -5.97
C THR A 31 -7.92 0.98 -5.12
N GLY A 32 -6.98 1.91 -5.10
CA GLY A 32 -5.77 1.76 -4.32
C GLY A 32 -4.84 2.95 -4.35
N LEU A 33 -3.77 2.85 -3.55
CA LEU A 33 -2.70 3.83 -3.48
C LEU A 33 -1.37 3.16 -3.13
N THR A 34 -0.27 3.78 -3.56
CA THR A 34 1.08 3.39 -3.13
C THR A 34 1.36 3.95 -1.75
N ALA A 35 1.86 3.12 -0.85
CA ALA A 35 2.27 3.52 0.49
C ALA A 35 3.60 2.86 0.87
N SER A 36 4.52 3.66 1.43
CA SER A 36 5.73 3.18 2.12
C SER A 36 5.59 3.24 3.64
N SER A 37 4.51 3.82 4.14
CA SER A 37 4.18 3.94 5.57
C SER A 37 3.51 2.66 6.10
N PHE A 38 4.12 1.54 5.88
CA PHE A 38 3.63 0.22 6.27
C PHE A 38 4.58 -0.42 7.29
N THR A 39 4.04 -0.98 8.38
CA THR A 39 4.83 -1.75 9.34
C THR A 39 3.98 -2.76 10.11
N SER A 40 4.62 -3.83 10.61
CA SER A 40 4.03 -4.72 11.60
C SER A 40 3.92 -4.03 12.97
N VAL A 41 2.87 -4.36 13.72
CA VAL A 41 2.58 -3.78 15.05
C VAL A 41 2.60 -4.85 16.13
N SER A 42 1.95 -6.01 15.90
CA SER A 42 1.77 -7.06 16.91
C SER A 42 1.70 -8.43 16.24
N LEU A 43 2.12 -9.46 16.98
CA LEU A 43 1.97 -10.86 16.59
C LEU A 43 0.70 -11.50 17.17
N HIS A 44 0.25 -11.07 18.34
CA HIS A 44 -0.88 -11.64 19.05
C HIS A 44 -1.81 -10.55 19.55
N PRO A 45 -2.87 -10.19 18.83
CA PRO A 45 -3.21 -10.62 17.47
C PRO A 45 -2.24 -10.06 16.40
N PRO A 46 -2.20 -10.63 15.19
CA PRO A 46 -1.36 -10.12 14.12
C PRO A 46 -1.91 -8.78 13.62
N LEU A 47 -1.20 -7.70 13.89
CA LEU A 47 -1.58 -6.33 13.52
C LEU A 47 -0.51 -5.68 12.67
N ILE A 48 -0.98 -4.88 11.72
CA ILE A 48 -0.16 -3.96 10.92
C ILE A 48 -0.71 -2.54 11.05
N LEU A 49 0.08 -1.55 10.68
CA LEU A 49 -0.41 -0.21 10.43
C LEU A 49 -0.01 0.29 9.04
N VAL A 50 -0.82 1.19 8.51
CA VAL A 50 -0.55 1.98 7.32
C VAL A 50 -1.10 3.39 7.49
N CYS A 51 -0.36 4.41 7.01
CA CYS A 51 -0.83 5.78 6.98
C CYS A 51 -1.35 6.12 5.59
N VAL A 52 -2.60 6.52 5.49
CA VAL A 52 -3.26 6.85 4.22
C VAL A 52 -3.60 8.33 4.19
N SER A 53 -3.15 9.03 3.15
CA SER A 53 -3.48 10.44 2.95
C SER A 53 -5.00 10.62 2.77
N GLN A 54 -5.58 11.56 3.51
CA GLN A 54 -7.00 11.90 3.40
C GLN A 54 -7.38 12.48 2.02
N LYS A 55 -6.38 12.92 1.24
CA LYS A 55 -6.54 13.40 -0.15
C LYS A 55 -6.46 12.28 -1.19
N ALA A 56 -6.07 11.06 -0.80
CA ALA A 56 -6.00 9.93 -1.74
C ALA A 56 -7.40 9.57 -2.24
N GLN A 57 -7.55 9.28 -3.53
CA GLN A 57 -8.83 8.90 -4.13
C GLN A 57 -9.42 7.63 -3.49
N SER A 58 -8.56 6.70 -3.08
CA SER A 58 -8.96 5.45 -2.41
C SER A 58 -9.29 5.62 -0.93
N TYR A 59 -9.00 6.77 -0.31
CA TYR A 59 -9.21 6.98 1.12
C TYR A 59 -10.69 6.78 1.55
N PRO A 60 -11.70 7.36 0.84
CA PRO A 60 -13.10 7.15 1.21
C PRO A 60 -13.51 5.67 1.16
N ALA A 61 -13.03 4.94 0.15
CA ALA A 61 -13.32 3.52 -0.01
C ALA A 61 -12.73 2.69 1.15
N ILE A 62 -11.45 2.88 1.48
CA ILE A 62 -10.78 2.19 2.58
C ILE A 62 -11.47 2.48 3.90
N LYS A 63 -11.80 3.75 4.16
CA LYS A 63 -12.47 4.18 5.38
C LYS A 63 -13.88 3.58 5.52
N ALA A 64 -14.66 3.56 4.43
CA ALA A 64 -16.03 3.06 4.44
C ALA A 64 -16.07 1.53 4.53
N ALA A 65 -15.22 0.83 3.79
CA ALA A 65 -15.15 -0.63 3.78
C ALA A 65 -14.62 -1.20 5.09
N GLY A 66 -13.74 -0.47 5.78
CA GLY A 66 -13.04 -0.96 6.96
C GLY A 66 -12.15 -2.19 6.69
N ARG A 67 -11.83 -2.45 5.43
CA ARG A 67 -11.04 -3.59 4.96
C ARG A 67 -10.19 -3.17 3.78
N PHE A 68 -8.98 -3.70 3.70
CA PHE A 68 -8.08 -3.48 2.58
C PHE A 68 -7.08 -4.63 2.45
N ALA A 69 -6.50 -4.76 1.26
CA ALA A 69 -5.34 -5.62 1.06
C ALA A 69 -4.05 -4.79 0.99
N VAL A 70 -2.96 -5.39 1.43
CA VAL A 70 -1.60 -4.86 1.30
C VAL A 70 -0.84 -5.75 0.34
N ASN A 71 -0.32 -5.17 -0.74
CA ASN A 71 0.51 -5.88 -1.72
C ASN A 71 1.95 -5.38 -1.58
N ILE A 72 2.86 -6.23 -1.09
CA ILE A 72 4.29 -5.92 -0.95
C ILE A 72 4.95 -6.14 -2.30
N LEU A 73 5.48 -5.08 -2.91
CA LEU A 73 5.89 -5.09 -4.31
C LEU A 73 7.29 -5.68 -4.52
N CYS A 74 7.45 -6.38 -5.65
CA CYS A 74 8.75 -6.75 -6.19
C CYS A 74 9.29 -5.71 -7.20
N GLN A 75 10.56 -5.82 -7.57
CA GLN A 75 11.24 -4.90 -8.51
C GLN A 75 10.49 -4.70 -9.83
N GLY A 76 9.90 -5.76 -10.38
CA GLY A 76 9.14 -5.69 -11.64
C GLY A 76 7.88 -4.83 -11.58
N GLN A 77 7.45 -4.40 -10.38
CA GLN A 77 6.21 -3.64 -10.18
C GLN A 77 6.42 -2.13 -9.99
N GLU A 78 7.61 -1.59 -10.33
CA GLU A 78 7.87 -0.15 -10.23
C GLU A 78 6.86 0.70 -11.01
N ALA A 79 6.48 0.27 -12.22
CA ALA A 79 5.50 0.99 -13.04
C ALA A 79 4.12 1.05 -12.36
N ALA A 80 3.68 -0.04 -11.74
CA ALA A 80 2.45 -0.06 -10.95
C ALA A 80 2.57 0.89 -9.74
N SER A 81 3.67 0.83 -9.01
CA SER A 81 3.92 1.72 -7.87
C SER A 81 3.82 3.19 -8.26
N ARG A 82 4.45 3.60 -9.38
CA ARG A 82 4.38 4.99 -9.87
C ARG A 82 2.95 5.41 -10.21
N ARG A 83 2.19 4.54 -10.86
CA ARG A 83 0.79 4.78 -11.24
C ARG A 83 -0.10 5.00 -10.00
N PHE A 84 0.04 4.17 -8.98
CA PHE A 84 -0.74 4.28 -7.75
C PHE A 84 -0.25 5.38 -6.79
N ALA A 85 0.95 5.92 -7.00
CA ALA A 85 1.48 7.05 -6.23
C ALA A 85 0.91 8.40 -6.68
N THR A 86 0.34 8.49 -7.89
CA THR A 86 -0.26 9.74 -8.38
C THR A 86 -1.59 9.99 -7.69
N SER A 87 -1.71 11.14 -7.03
CA SER A 87 -2.96 11.60 -6.40
C SER A 87 -3.92 12.27 -7.38
N THR A 88 -3.42 12.66 -8.55
CA THR A 88 -4.15 13.37 -9.61
C THR A 88 -4.38 12.45 -10.81
N SER A 89 -5.19 11.42 -10.61
CA SER A 89 -5.79 10.76 -11.77
C SER A 89 -6.84 11.68 -12.37
N ALA A 90 -6.86 11.80 -13.69
CA ALA A 90 -7.97 12.48 -14.36
C ALA A 90 -9.29 11.77 -13.95
N PRO A 91 -10.42 12.50 -13.85
CA PRO A 91 -11.69 11.87 -13.59
C PRO A 91 -11.94 10.72 -14.56
N GLY A 92 -12.12 9.48 -14.02
CA GLY A 92 -12.32 8.28 -14.83
C GLY A 92 -11.06 7.52 -15.21
N GLU A 93 -9.87 7.91 -14.77
CA GLU A 93 -8.65 7.14 -14.98
C GLU A 93 -8.66 5.88 -14.09
N ASP A 94 -8.64 4.72 -14.74
CA ASP A 94 -8.57 3.41 -14.09
C ASP A 94 -7.11 3.03 -13.83
N LYS A 95 -6.67 3.13 -12.58
CA LYS A 95 -5.31 2.74 -12.17
C LYS A 95 -5.03 1.24 -12.31
N PHE A 96 -6.07 0.42 -12.43
CA PHE A 96 -5.97 -1.02 -12.64
C PHE A 96 -5.94 -1.41 -14.12
N ALA A 97 -6.15 -0.47 -15.05
CA ALA A 97 -6.12 -0.76 -16.47
C ALA A 97 -4.80 -1.44 -16.88
N GLY A 98 -4.88 -2.66 -17.44
CA GLY A 98 -3.73 -3.45 -17.84
C GLY A 98 -2.89 -4.04 -16.69
N LEU A 99 -3.35 -3.90 -15.44
CA LEU A 99 -2.75 -4.54 -14.28
C LEU A 99 -3.53 -5.80 -13.92
N GLU A 100 -2.85 -6.92 -13.80
CA GLU A 100 -3.48 -8.15 -13.32
C GLU A 100 -3.79 -8.03 -11.83
N TYR A 101 -5.03 -8.33 -11.46
CA TYR A 101 -5.46 -8.47 -10.07
C TYR A 101 -6.48 -9.61 -9.97
N ARG A 102 -6.61 -10.19 -8.80
CA ARG A 102 -7.59 -11.23 -8.51
C ARG A 102 -8.20 -11.02 -7.13
N PRO A 103 -9.36 -11.63 -6.83
CA PRO A 103 -9.83 -11.74 -5.45
C PRO A 103 -8.83 -12.56 -4.62
N GLY A 104 -8.47 -12.08 -3.44
CA GLY A 104 -7.74 -12.84 -2.43
C GLY A 104 -8.66 -13.83 -1.71
N GLN A 105 -8.18 -14.41 -0.61
CA GLN A 105 -8.94 -15.39 0.18
C GLN A 105 -10.21 -14.80 0.79
N LEU A 106 -10.18 -13.51 1.14
CA LEU A 106 -11.33 -12.78 1.69
C LEU A 106 -12.02 -11.90 0.64
N GLY A 107 -11.66 -12.06 -0.62
CA GLY A 107 -12.29 -11.39 -1.75
C GLY A 107 -11.80 -9.97 -2.00
N LEU A 108 -10.77 -9.47 -1.30
CA LEU A 108 -10.17 -8.18 -1.60
C LEU A 108 -9.32 -8.23 -2.87
N PRO A 109 -9.18 -7.11 -3.63
CA PRO A 109 -8.36 -7.13 -4.83
C PRO A 109 -6.88 -7.23 -4.46
N VAL A 110 -6.20 -8.31 -4.87
CA VAL A 110 -4.77 -8.52 -4.64
C VAL A 110 -4.02 -8.60 -5.95
N LEU A 111 -2.73 -8.23 -5.92
CA LEU A 111 -1.83 -8.26 -7.06
C LEU A 111 -1.04 -9.58 -7.04
N PRO A 112 -1.30 -10.54 -7.95
CA PRO A 112 -0.72 -11.89 -7.87
C PRO A 112 0.80 -11.90 -8.01
N ASP A 113 1.39 -10.92 -8.71
CA ASP A 113 2.84 -10.82 -8.90
C ASP A 113 3.60 -10.18 -7.73
N ALA A 114 2.92 -9.71 -6.68
CA ALA A 114 3.56 -9.15 -5.51
C ALA A 114 4.40 -10.21 -4.76
N LEU A 115 5.38 -9.75 -3.97
CA LEU A 115 6.17 -10.62 -3.09
C LEU A 115 5.30 -11.29 -2.03
N ALA A 116 4.36 -10.53 -1.48
CA ALA A 116 3.39 -11.01 -0.52
C ALA A 116 2.13 -10.16 -0.58
N GLN A 117 1.01 -10.77 -0.18
CA GLN A 117 -0.27 -10.09 -0.02
C GLN A 117 -0.81 -10.38 1.38
N LEU A 118 -1.44 -9.36 1.98
CA LEU A 118 -2.17 -9.48 3.24
C LEU A 118 -3.58 -8.95 3.02
N GLU A 119 -4.58 -9.60 3.58
CA GLU A 119 -5.94 -9.09 3.64
C GLU A 119 -6.28 -8.76 5.10
N CYS A 120 -6.74 -7.52 5.32
CA CYS A 120 -6.80 -6.92 6.64
C CYS A 120 -8.15 -6.30 6.94
N THR A 121 -8.57 -6.37 8.20
CA THR A 121 -9.73 -5.67 8.76
C THR A 121 -9.27 -4.56 9.70
N VAL A 122 -9.73 -3.35 9.48
CA VAL A 122 -9.39 -2.20 10.34
C VAL A 122 -9.96 -2.40 11.74
N VAL A 123 -9.10 -2.30 12.74
CA VAL A 123 -9.49 -2.36 14.16
C VAL A 123 -9.43 -0.99 14.82
N HIS A 124 -8.54 -0.10 14.35
CA HIS A 124 -8.46 1.28 14.82
C HIS A 124 -8.12 2.22 13.67
N ALA A 125 -8.63 3.45 13.74
CA ALA A 125 -8.30 4.54 12.84
C ALA A 125 -8.02 5.80 13.67
N TYR A 126 -6.80 6.30 13.59
CA TYR A 126 -6.37 7.46 14.37
C TYR A 126 -6.04 8.64 13.46
N PRO A 127 -6.36 9.88 13.86
CA PRO A 127 -5.93 11.06 13.14
C PRO A 127 -4.40 11.19 13.20
N GLY A 128 -3.76 11.41 12.06
CA GLY A 128 -2.32 11.59 11.90
C GLY A 128 -2.01 12.82 11.03
N GLY A 129 -2.50 14.00 11.42
CA GLY A 129 -2.34 15.22 10.62
C GLY A 129 -3.18 15.17 9.34
N ASP A 130 -2.55 15.23 8.17
CA ASP A 130 -3.19 15.11 6.86
C ASP A 130 -3.39 13.64 6.40
N HIS A 131 -3.06 12.68 7.27
CA HIS A 131 -3.23 11.25 7.09
C HIS A 131 -4.16 10.67 8.16
N THR A 132 -4.67 9.48 7.89
CA THR A 132 -5.27 8.60 8.89
C THR A 132 -4.35 7.39 9.08
N ILE A 133 -4.05 7.07 10.35
CA ILE A 133 -3.30 5.87 10.73
C ILE A 133 -4.31 4.75 10.91
N PHE A 134 -4.34 3.82 9.98
CA PHE A 134 -5.15 2.61 10.12
C PHE A 134 -4.32 1.51 10.78
N VAL A 135 -4.79 1.00 11.90
CA VAL A 135 -4.31 -0.24 12.50
C VAL A 135 -5.28 -1.33 12.10
N ALA A 136 -4.77 -2.40 11.51
CA ALA A 136 -5.60 -3.45 10.95
C ALA A 136 -5.10 -4.83 11.36
N GLN A 137 -6.05 -5.73 11.64
CA GLN A 137 -5.79 -7.14 11.91
C GLN A 137 -5.60 -7.87 10.58
N VAL A 138 -4.53 -8.65 10.50
CA VAL A 138 -4.27 -9.52 9.36
C VAL A 138 -5.12 -10.78 9.48
N GLU A 139 -6.03 -10.95 8.54
CA GLU A 139 -6.95 -12.11 8.50
C GLU A 139 -6.44 -13.22 7.58
N SER A 140 -5.69 -12.84 6.54
CA SER A 140 -5.13 -13.75 5.55
C SER A 140 -3.83 -13.21 5.01
N GLY A 141 -2.91 -14.09 4.61
CA GLY A 141 -1.65 -13.70 3.98
C GLY A 141 -1.09 -14.79 3.09
N GLU A 142 -0.54 -14.38 1.96
CA GLU A 142 0.18 -15.24 1.03
C GLU A 142 1.52 -14.59 0.69
N TRP A 143 2.51 -15.40 0.36
CA TRP A 143 3.79 -14.90 -0.16
C TRP A 143 4.22 -15.71 -1.38
N SER A 144 4.95 -15.06 -2.28
CA SER A 144 5.55 -15.71 -3.42
C SER A 144 6.61 -16.70 -2.94
N GLY A 145 6.51 -17.96 -3.25
CA GLY A 145 7.56 -18.96 -2.98
C GLY A 145 8.81 -18.80 -3.86
N ASP A 146 8.85 -17.79 -4.72
CA ASP A 146 9.94 -17.53 -5.65
C ASP A 146 11.10 -16.79 -4.96
N ALA A 147 12.17 -17.53 -4.65
CA ALA A 147 13.38 -16.98 -4.05
C ALA A 147 14.18 -16.02 -4.97
N GLY A 148 13.84 -15.95 -6.26
CA GLY A 148 14.46 -15.03 -7.22
C GLY A 148 13.76 -13.66 -7.28
N LYS A 149 12.60 -13.50 -6.67
CA LYS A 149 11.93 -12.20 -6.61
C LYS A 149 12.57 -11.30 -5.55
N GLU A 150 13.05 -10.15 -5.98
CA GLU A 150 13.62 -9.13 -5.10
C GLU A 150 12.63 -8.01 -4.77
N PRO A 151 12.73 -7.37 -3.59
CA PRO A 151 11.82 -6.30 -3.19
C PRO A 151 12.03 -5.03 -4.00
N LEU A 152 10.95 -4.31 -4.26
CA LEU A 152 11.00 -2.92 -4.69
C LEU A 152 11.31 -2.05 -3.48
N LEU A 153 12.39 -1.26 -3.55
CA LEU A 153 12.81 -0.37 -2.48
C LEU A 153 12.61 1.10 -2.87
N TYR A 154 12.49 1.95 -1.85
CA TYR A 154 12.45 3.39 -1.99
C TYR A 154 13.44 4.03 -1.01
N PHE A 155 14.40 4.81 -1.54
CA PHE A 155 15.44 5.47 -0.76
C PHE A 155 15.90 6.75 -1.47
N GLY A 156 16.16 7.82 -0.73
CA GLY A 156 16.67 9.06 -1.29
C GLY A 156 15.73 9.71 -2.31
N GLY A 157 14.41 9.49 -2.18
CA GLY A 157 13.43 9.99 -3.13
C GLY A 157 13.36 9.22 -4.46
N LYS A 158 13.96 8.03 -4.53
CA LYS A 158 14.06 7.20 -5.75
C LYS A 158 13.73 5.74 -5.45
N TYR A 159 13.24 5.04 -6.47
CA TYR A 159 13.20 3.58 -6.42
C TYR A 159 14.62 3.02 -6.44
N SER A 160 14.83 1.95 -5.70
CA SER A 160 16.12 1.31 -5.50
C SER A 160 16.00 -0.21 -5.50
N ARG A 161 17.13 -0.87 -5.47
CA ARG A 161 17.29 -2.35 -5.48
C ARG A 161 18.25 -2.76 -4.39
N LEU A 162 18.15 -4.03 -3.99
CA LEU A 162 19.23 -4.66 -3.25
C LEU A 162 20.44 -4.79 -4.19
N HIS A 163 21.61 -4.43 -3.70
CA HIS A 163 22.85 -4.76 -4.37
C HIS A 163 23.38 -6.05 -3.73
N SER A 164 23.51 -7.08 -4.53
CA SER A 164 24.22 -8.32 -4.16
C SER A 164 25.72 -8.12 -4.31
#